data_13595737fa198682599e4e307cfee8a2
#
_entry.id   13595737fa198682599e4e307cfee8a2
#
_cell.length_a   1.000
_cell.length_b   1.000
_cell.length_c   1.000
_cell.angle_alpha   90.00
_cell.angle_beta   90.00
_cell.angle_gamma   90.00
#
_symmetry.space_group_name_H-M   'P 1'
#
loop_
_entity.id
_entity.type
_entity.pdbx_description
1 polymer ?
#
loop_
_entity_poly.entity_id
_entity_poly.type
_entity_poly.pdbx_seq_one_letter_code
_entity_poly.pdbx_strand_id
1 'polypeptide(L)'
;MSVNSLKKDIDSEKKKRAKKLKEQVKKFNESKSTNEFVNEQEHDNDILELYQKMSPQQKAAFNAELEKKKIRDNYATYLKYIYPKYVFTRFHALLCNICQSVVEKVENGQKVRLCLSVPPQHGKSHTVTETLPSWFLGRNPDLRAILTAYNADIAEKFGNKNRQLVRDFGKKIFGLDISESQDNKTLWDIDKHQGGLYSAGILGGITSNTSQLTIVDDPFKNGQEADNPEIREKIWETFTDSVLTRSQGKGNAVIVIHTRWHDDDLIGRLIKLGGWIIINIPCVWESGVDKMLGRKIGETLCPELGFDAEWAAQMQKMLGQRKWNALYQGKPYIDGGNLINRSSLRFYNEQSKPASFDTMEMSCDLTFGKTSKDSDRVCIGIWGRVGANHYLLKKVKKKMNFQETLQTLRILSHTYPQARKKLVEAKANGIATIQTLNGEIGGFVEFNPGSKSKQERFENVIPLIESGNVFLPDESIDPTIEDDIEEMLKFPNYTHDDFVDMLSQYLLNYEYRYGGKIQTDDYFSRISDIMRGIKL
;
A
#
# COMPACT_ATOMS: atom_id res chain seq x y z
N MET A 1 -20.01 -5.83 47.10
CA MET A 1 -18.68 -5.30 47.46
C MET A 1 -18.86 -3.93 48.08
N SER A 2 -18.35 -3.72 49.30
CA SER A 2 -18.60 -2.48 50.04
C SER A 2 -17.73 -1.33 49.50
N VAL A 3 -18.25 -0.10 49.59
CA VAL A 3 -17.59 1.15 49.20
C VAL A 3 -16.16 1.32 49.81
N ASN A 4 -15.93 0.68 50.98
CA ASN A 4 -14.64 0.67 51.64
C ASN A 4 -13.57 -0.25 50.96
N SER A 5 -13.99 -1.29 50.26
CA SER A 5 -13.09 -2.14 49.44
C SER A 5 -12.58 -1.40 48.20
N LEU A 6 -13.46 -0.70 47.51
CA LEU A 6 -13.12 0.09 46.34
C LEU A 6 -12.17 1.26 46.65
N LYS A 7 -12.34 1.92 47.84
CA LYS A 7 -11.42 2.97 48.29
C LYS A 7 -10.00 2.44 48.57
N LYS A 8 -9.89 1.24 49.16
CA LYS A 8 -8.57 0.61 49.42
C LYS A 8 -7.85 0.22 48.13
N ASP A 9 -8.59 -0.26 47.13
CA ASP A 9 -8.01 -0.65 45.82
C ASP A 9 -7.53 0.58 45.05
N ILE A 10 -8.31 1.66 45.04
CA ILE A 10 -7.93 2.94 44.42
C ILE A 10 -6.70 3.56 45.10
N ASP A 11 -6.60 3.52 46.44
CA ASP A 11 -5.44 4.04 47.15
C ASP A 11 -4.19 3.16 46.98
N SER A 12 -4.36 1.84 46.84
CA SER A 12 -3.28 0.91 46.52
C SER A 12 -2.73 1.16 45.11
N GLU A 13 -3.60 1.39 44.13
CA GLU A 13 -3.20 1.66 42.76
C GLU A 13 -2.55 3.04 42.57
N LYS A 14 -3.04 4.05 43.31
CA LYS A 14 -2.40 5.38 43.39
C LYS A 14 -1.00 5.29 43.97
N LYS A 15 -0.79 4.51 45.06
CA LYS A 15 0.52 4.30 45.66
C LYS A 15 1.47 3.55 44.70
N LYS A 16 0.99 2.55 43.93
CA LYS A 16 1.82 1.87 42.93
C LYS A 16 2.21 2.79 41.77
N ARG A 17 1.28 3.62 41.28
CA ARG A 17 1.58 4.63 40.23
C ARG A 17 2.56 5.70 40.72
N ALA A 18 2.39 6.20 41.94
CA ALA A 18 3.31 7.17 42.55
C ALA A 18 4.72 6.58 42.76
N LYS A 19 4.83 5.29 43.14
CA LYS A 19 6.11 4.60 43.25
C LYS A 19 6.80 4.42 41.89
N LYS A 20 6.05 4.03 40.87
CA LYS A 20 6.57 3.87 39.48
C LYS A 20 6.99 5.22 38.89
N LEU A 21 6.26 6.28 39.17
CA LEU A 21 6.60 7.64 38.77
C LEU A 21 7.89 8.11 39.46
N LYS A 22 8.02 7.85 40.76
CA LYS A 22 9.27 8.16 41.52
C LYS A 22 10.49 7.41 40.98
N GLU A 23 10.34 6.15 40.54
CA GLU A 23 11.44 5.40 39.93
C GLU A 23 11.78 5.90 38.53
N GLN A 24 10.79 6.32 37.73
CA GLN A 24 11.03 6.94 36.43
C GLN A 24 11.69 8.31 36.55
N VAL A 25 11.26 9.14 37.53
CA VAL A 25 11.86 10.42 37.86
C VAL A 25 13.29 10.22 38.36
N LYS A 26 13.58 9.20 39.20
CA LYS A 26 14.93 8.90 39.67
C LYS A 26 15.89 8.53 38.53
N LYS A 27 15.44 7.75 37.55
CA LYS A 27 16.23 7.42 36.35
C LYS A 27 16.44 8.61 35.41
N PHE A 28 15.50 9.56 35.37
CA PHE A 28 15.60 10.77 34.56
C PHE A 28 16.51 11.80 35.23
N ASN A 29 16.56 11.84 36.56
CA ASN A 29 17.36 12.78 37.37
C ASN A 29 18.86 12.52 37.34
N GLU A 30 19.28 11.31 36.96
CA GLU A 30 20.70 10.99 36.80
C GLU A 30 21.33 11.62 35.53
N SER A 31 20.52 12.35 34.72
CA SER A 31 20.94 12.94 33.46
C SER A 31 20.80 14.48 33.33
N LYS A 32 20.30 15.20 34.33
CA LYS A 32 20.15 16.68 34.29
C LYS A 32 20.73 17.40 35.49
N SER A 33 21.15 18.65 35.30
CA SER A 33 21.76 19.49 36.33
C SER A 33 20.77 19.95 37.42
N THR A 34 21.23 20.00 38.64
CA THR A 34 20.47 20.16 39.90
C THR A 34 19.64 21.44 40.05
N ASN A 35 19.89 22.50 39.28
CA ASN A 35 19.24 23.81 39.50
C ASN A 35 17.89 24.01 38.82
N GLU A 36 17.57 23.28 37.74
CA GLU A 36 16.23 23.31 37.12
C GLU A 36 15.19 22.52 37.91
N PHE A 37 15.64 21.56 38.70
CA PHE A 37 14.78 20.64 39.46
C PHE A 37 14.13 21.23 40.71
N VAL A 38 14.80 22.15 41.38
CA VAL A 38 14.27 22.79 42.60
C VAL A 38 13.08 23.69 42.27
N ASN A 39 13.14 24.37 41.11
CA ASN A 39 12.05 25.24 40.64
C ASN A 39 10.79 24.47 40.16
N GLU A 40 10.93 23.29 39.56
CA GLU A 40 9.76 22.50 39.14
C GLU A 40 9.03 21.84 40.32
N GLN A 41 9.75 21.36 41.35
CA GLN A 41 9.13 20.77 42.53
C GLN A 41 8.44 21.80 43.45
N GLU A 42 8.97 23.00 43.59
CA GLU A 42 8.31 24.09 44.29
C GLU A 42 7.03 24.52 43.56
N HIS A 43 7.08 24.63 42.25
CA HIS A 43 5.92 24.99 41.43
C HIS A 43 4.79 23.93 41.46
N ASP A 44 5.14 22.66 41.49
CA ASP A 44 4.18 21.56 41.62
C ASP A 44 3.50 21.51 42.99
N ASN A 45 4.24 21.84 44.05
CA ASN A 45 3.69 21.92 45.40
C ASN A 45 2.73 23.12 45.57
N ASP A 46 3.05 24.27 44.98
CA ASP A 46 2.21 25.46 44.99
C ASP A 46 0.88 25.22 44.24
N ILE A 47 0.94 24.52 43.11
CA ILE A 47 -0.26 24.13 42.35
C ILE A 47 -1.12 23.16 43.17
N LEU A 48 -0.51 22.21 43.86
CA LEU A 48 -1.22 21.24 44.70
C LEU A 48 -1.95 21.91 45.88
N GLU A 49 -1.29 22.88 46.57
CA GLU A 49 -1.90 23.65 47.63
C GLU A 49 -3.05 24.54 47.13
N LEU A 50 -2.88 25.19 45.98
CA LEU A 50 -3.93 25.98 45.34
C LEU A 50 -5.13 25.10 44.97
N TYR A 51 -4.89 23.92 44.40
CA TYR A 51 -5.94 22.97 44.07
C TYR A 51 -6.71 22.49 45.29
N GLN A 52 -6.03 22.25 46.42
CA GLN A 52 -6.71 21.84 47.67
C GLN A 52 -7.67 22.93 48.19
N LYS A 53 -7.32 24.20 48.05
CA LYS A 53 -8.11 25.36 48.49
C LYS A 53 -9.29 25.72 47.58
N MET A 54 -9.37 25.12 46.38
CA MET A 54 -10.44 25.35 45.41
C MET A 54 -11.79 24.77 45.86
N SER A 55 -12.88 25.49 45.56
CA SER A 55 -14.24 24.95 45.67
C SER A 55 -14.49 23.77 44.71
N PRO A 56 -15.51 22.92 44.94
CA PRO A 56 -15.83 21.84 44.03
C PRO A 56 -16.06 22.31 42.57
N GLN A 57 -16.66 23.46 42.36
CA GLN A 57 -16.89 24.05 41.04
C GLN A 57 -15.57 24.50 40.39
N GLN A 58 -14.68 25.14 41.16
CA GLN A 58 -13.35 25.54 40.68
C GLN A 58 -12.50 24.32 40.32
N LYS A 59 -12.54 23.24 41.15
CA LYS A 59 -11.86 21.97 40.84
C LYS A 59 -12.37 21.32 39.55
N ALA A 60 -13.67 21.34 39.35
CA ALA A 60 -14.28 20.83 38.11
C ALA A 60 -13.84 21.63 36.87
N ALA A 61 -13.82 22.97 36.97
CA ALA A 61 -13.33 23.84 35.90
C ALA A 61 -11.85 23.64 35.60
N PHE A 62 -11.03 23.53 36.66
CA PHE A 62 -9.58 23.30 36.56
C PHE A 62 -9.29 21.93 35.89
N ASN A 63 -9.98 20.87 36.33
CA ASN A 63 -9.83 19.55 35.74
C ASN A 63 -10.27 19.51 34.28
N ALA A 64 -11.35 20.22 33.93
CA ALA A 64 -11.78 20.35 32.54
C ALA A 64 -10.73 21.04 31.66
N GLU A 65 -10.07 22.09 32.21
CA GLU A 65 -9.01 22.77 31.45
C GLU A 65 -7.73 21.93 31.36
N LEU A 66 -7.40 21.16 32.39
CA LEU A 66 -6.30 20.19 32.33
C LEU A 66 -6.55 19.10 31.26
N GLU A 67 -7.76 18.60 31.17
CA GLU A 67 -8.12 17.64 30.12
C GLU A 67 -8.00 18.26 28.72
N LYS A 68 -8.48 19.50 28.53
CA LYS A 68 -8.28 20.23 27.27
C LYS A 68 -6.80 20.43 26.95
N LYS A 69 -5.98 20.79 27.96
CA LYS A 69 -4.54 20.92 27.79
C LYS A 69 -3.90 19.62 27.33
N LYS A 70 -4.25 18.49 27.95
CA LYS A 70 -3.75 17.16 27.51
C LYS A 70 -4.12 16.86 26.06
N ILE A 71 -5.34 17.21 25.64
CA ILE A 71 -5.79 17.02 24.27
C ILE A 71 -5.02 17.94 23.30
N ARG A 72 -4.77 19.18 23.68
CA ARG A 72 -3.95 20.12 22.88
C ARG A 72 -2.49 19.67 22.76
N ASP A 73 -1.91 19.17 23.85
CA ASP A 73 -0.48 18.89 23.93
C ASP A 73 -0.10 17.49 23.43
N ASN A 74 -1.06 16.57 23.33
CA ASN A 74 -0.78 15.19 22.93
C ASN A 74 -1.69 14.72 21.79
N TYR A 75 -1.09 14.43 20.65
CA TYR A 75 -1.81 14.06 19.43
C TYR A 75 -2.59 12.73 19.56
N ALA A 76 -2.03 11.73 20.24
CA ALA A 76 -2.74 10.48 20.49
C ALA A 76 -3.97 10.68 21.39
N THR A 77 -3.89 11.60 22.36
CA THR A 77 -5.02 11.97 23.20
C THR A 77 -6.08 12.72 22.41
N TYR A 78 -5.67 13.63 21.52
CA TYR A 78 -6.58 14.31 20.59
C TYR A 78 -7.32 13.31 19.70
N LEU A 79 -6.61 12.38 19.03
CA LEU A 79 -7.20 11.36 18.17
C LEU A 79 -8.23 10.49 18.91
N LYS A 80 -7.90 10.03 20.11
CA LYS A 80 -8.82 9.25 20.96
C LYS A 80 -10.04 10.05 21.42
N TYR A 81 -9.87 11.33 21.65
CA TYR A 81 -10.96 12.21 22.09
C TYR A 81 -11.97 12.42 20.96
N ILE A 82 -11.51 12.69 19.73
CA ILE A 82 -12.40 12.92 18.58
C ILE A 82 -13.00 11.63 18.02
N TYR A 83 -12.34 10.48 18.23
CA TYR A 83 -12.79 9.17 17.79
C TYR A 83 -12.78 8.13 18.91
N PRO A 84 -13.69 8.23 19.91
CA PRO A 84 -13.65 7.39 21.09
C PRO A 84 -13.91 5.90 20.83
N LYS A 85 -14.48 5.57 19.66
CA LYS A 85 -14.73 4.18 19.23
C LYS A 85 -13.64 3.61 18.35
N TYR A 86 -12.62 4.41 18.01
CA TYR A 86 -11.52 3.95 17.14
C TYR A 86 -10.64 2.94 17.84
N VAL A 87 -10.39 1.78 17.18
CA VAL A 87 -9.49 0.75 17.71
C VAL A 87 -8.05 1.23 17.59
N PHE A 88 -7.52 1.69 18.70
CA PHE A 88 -6.20 2.35 18.79
C PHE A 88 -5.13 1.34 19.20
N THR A 89 -4.33 0.88 18.23
CA THR A 89 -3.27 -0.13 18.41
C THR A 89 -1.91 0.50 18.74
N ARG A 90 -0.90 -0.34 19.01
CA ARG A 90 0.51 0.10 19.17
C ARG A 90 1.02 0.88 17.94
N PHE A 91 0.62 0.45 16.77
CA PHE A 91 0.98 1.10 15.52
C PHE A 91 0.42 2.53 15.44
N HIS A 92 -0.84 2.73 15.79
CA HIS A 92 -1.44 4.07 15.80
C HIS A 92 -0.77 4.99 16.83
N ALA A 93 -0.36 4.45 18.00
CA ALA A 93 0.42 5.19 18.97
C ALA A 93 1.78 5.63 18.39
N LEU A 94 2.48 4.75 17.66
CA LEU A 94 3.73 5.07 16.97
C LEU A 94 3.51 6.17 15.94
N LEU A 95 2.49 6.05 15.08
CA LEU A 95 2.17 7.09 14.08
C LEU A 95 1.86 8.44 14.74
N CYS A 96 1.08 8.46 15.82
CA CYS A 96 0.80 9.69 16.56
C CYS A 96 2.07 10.31 17.13
N ASN A 97 2.98 9.52 17.69
CA ASN A 97 4.24 10.02 18.22
C ASN A 97 5.15 10.60 17.12
N ILE A 98 5.19 9.95 15.95
CA ILE A 98 5.91 10.47 14.78
C ILE A 98 5.31 11.81 14.34
N CYS A 99 4.00 11.88 14.16
CA CYS A 99 3.29 13.10 13.78
C CYS A 99 3.49 14.23 14.78
N GLN A 100 3.37 13.94 16.07
CA GLN A 100 3.61 14.92 17.14
C GLN A 100 5.04 15.46 17.09
N SER A 101 6.03 14.59 16.98
CA SER A 101 7.45 15.00 16.84
C SER A 101 7.68 15.89 15.63
N VAL A 102 6.99 15.65 14.50
CA VAL A 102 7.05 16.53 13.32
C VAL A 102 6.50 17.92 13.65
N VAL A 103 5.33 17.99 14.27
CA VAL A 103 4.70 19.28 14.65
C VAL A 103 5.58 20.06 15.63
N GLU A 104 6.07 19.42 16.68
CA GLU A 104 6.96 20.04 17.66
C GLU A 104 8.25 20.58 17.03
N LYS A 105 8.83 19.87 16.07
CA LYS A 105 9.99 20.35 15.32
C LYS A 105 9.67 21.58 14.48
N VAL A 106 8.50 21.62 13.84
CA VAL A 106 8.04 22.80 13.09
C VAL A 106 7.86 23.99 14.03
N GLU A 107 7.24 23.80 15.18
CA GLU A 107 7.06 24.82 16.23
C GLU A 107 8.40 25.36 16.73
N ASN A 108 9.42 24.51 16.80
CA ASN A 108 10.80 24.86 17.16
C ASN A 108 11.63 25.42 15.99
N GLY A 109 11.00 25.77 14.86
CA GLY A 109 11.67 26.37 13.72
C GLY A 109 12.53 25.42 12.89
N GLN A 110 12.32 24.10 13.02
CA GLN A 110 13.08 23.08 12.29
C GLN A 110 12.37 22.64 11.00
N LYS A 111 13.17 22.27 10.02
CA LYS A 111 12.67 21.69 8.76
C LYS A 111 12.62 20.17 8.85
N VAL A 112 11.50 19.55 8.47
CA VAL A 112 11.33 18.10 8.48
C VAL A 112 10.96 17.61 7.08
N ARG A 113 11.63 16.55 6.63
CA ARG A 113 11.36 15.86 5.38
C ARG A 113 11.18 14.38 5.72
N LEU A 114 9.94 13.89 5.64
CA LEU A 114 9.56 12.57 6.14
C LEU A 114 8.85 11.76 5.06
N CYS A 115 9.32 10.55 4.83
CA CYS A 115 8.65 9.52 4.05
C CYS A 115 8.15 8.40 4.96
N LEU A 116 6.86 8.08 4.85
CA LEU A 116 6.21 7.00 5.58
C LEU A 116 5.67 5.96 4.60
N SER A 117 6.22 4.75 4.61
CA SER A 117 5.64 3.61 3.89
C SER A 117 4.85 2.75 4.88
N VAL A 118 3.55 2.59 4.62
CA VAL A 118 2.62 1.88 5.50
C VAL A 118 1.70 1.01 4.65
N PRO A 119 1.38 -0.22 5.10
CA PRO A 119 0.45 -1.10 4.40
C PRO A 119 -0.93 -0.46 4.19
N PRO A 120 -1.67 -0.86 3.12
CA PRO A 120 -3.01 -0.36 2.89
C PRO A 120 -3.96 -0.75 4.03
N GLN A 121 -5.00 0.07 4.27
CA GLN A 121 -6.09 -0.15 5.25
C GLN A 121 -5.67 -0.24 6.73
N HIS A 122 -4.43 0.06 7.09
CA HIS A 122 -3.96 0.09 8.48
C HIS A 122 -4.16 1.47 9.16
N GLY A 123 -5.01 2.35 8.65
CA GLY A 123 -5.34 3.64 9.29
C GLY A 123 -4.33 4.76 9.05
N LYS A 124 -3.41 4.64 8.06
CA LYS A 124 -2.42 5.67 7.74
C LYS A 124 -3.05 7.03 7.44
N SER A 125 -3.96 7.07 6.47
CA SER A 125 -4.60 8.32 6.04
C SER A 125 -5.50 8.89 7.14
N HIS A 126 -6.20 8.03 7.91
CA HIS A 126 -7.00 8.45 9.04
C HIS A 126 -6.19 9.18 10.11
N THR A 127 -5.02 8.63 10.48
CA THR A 127 -4.15 9.23 11.49
C THR A 127 -3.35 10.42 10.97
N VAL A 128 -2.84 10.39 9.73
CA VAL A 128 -1.91 11.41 9.24
C VAL A 128 -2.64 12.48 8.44
N THR A 129 -3.52 12.11 7.50
CA THR A 129 -4.07 13.05 6.52
C THR A 129 -5.43 13.61 6.94
N GLU A 130 -6.31 12.75 7.49
CA GLU A 130 -7.66 13.16 7.88
C GLU A 130 -7.72 13.88 9.24
N THR A 131 -6.66 13.81 10.07
CA THR A 131 -6.73 14.26 11.46
C THR A 131 -5.60 15.20 11.86
N LEU A 132 -4.35 14.92 11.47
CA LEU A 132 -3.20 15.71 11.90
C LEU A 132 -3.31 17.20 11.57
N PRO A 133 -3.75 17.62 10.36
CA PRO A 133 -3.84 19.04 10.04
C PRO A 133 -4.77 19.83 10.96
N SER A 134 -5.90 19.25 11.39
CA SER A 134 -6.82 19.90 12.33
C SER A 134 -6.18 20.13 13.71
N TRP A 135 -5.37 19.20 14.19
CA TRP A 135 -4.62 19.34 15.44
C TRP A 135 -3.45 20.33 15.30
N PHE A 136 -2.72 20.26 14.16
CA PHE A 136 -1.64 21.19 13.84
C PHE A 136 -2.12 22.65 13.81
N LEU A 137 -3.22 22.93 13.09
CA LEU A 137 -3.81 24.25 13.00
C LEU A 137 -4.46 24.70 14.31
N GLY A 138 -5.00 23.75 15.08
CA GLY A 138 -5.51 24.03 16.42
C GLY A 138 -4.44 24.57 17.37
N ARG A 139 -3.20 24.06 17.27
CA ARG A 139 -2.03 24.54 18.03
C ARG A 139 -1.40 25.77 17.42
N ASN A 140 -1.48 25.91 16.10
CA ASN A 140 -0.75 26.91 15.32
C ASN A 140 -1.71 27.62 14.36
N PRO A 141 -2.65 28.46 14.86
CA PRO A 141 -3.74 28.99 14.05
C PRO A 141 -3.29 29.99 12.97
N ASP A 142 -2.06 30.49 13.04
CA ASP A 142 -1.49 31.40 12.03
C ASP A 142 -0.64 30.69 10.97
N LEU A 143 -0.43 29.37 11.11
CA LEU A 143 0.29 28.55 10.14
C LEU A 143 -0.67 27.91 9.12
N ARG A 144 -0.16 27.53 7.97
CA ARG A 144 -0.96 26.93 6.89
C ARG A 144 -0.57 25.48 6.61
N ALA A 145 -1.57 24.69 6.24
CA ALA A 145 -1.40 23.32 5.80
C ALA A 145 -1.81 23.11 4.35
N ILE A 146 -1.10 22.24 3.62
CA ILE A 146 -1.47 21.77 2.28
C ILE A 146 -1.62 20.26 2.33
N LEU A 147 -2.73 19.76 1.76
CA LEU A 147 -2.99 18.33 1.55
C LEU A 147 -3.03 18.02 0.07
N THR A 148 -2.32 16.98 -0.35
CA THR A 148 -2.42 16.47 -1.72
C THR A 148 -2.66 14.96 -1.72
N ALA A 149 -3.41 14.49 -2.74
CA ALA A 149 -3.63 13.09 -3.02
C ALA A 149 -3.58 12.86 -4.55
N TYR A 150 -3.68 11.62 -5.01
CA TYR A 150 -3.63 11.30 -6.45
C TYR A 150 -4.69 12.02 -7.29
N ASN A 151 -5.84 12.40 -6.71
CA ASN A 151 -6.86 13.20 -7.40
C ASN A 151 -7.48 14.27 -6.49
N ALA A 152 -8.26 15.18 -7.10
CA ALA A 152 -8.89 16.29 -6.42
C ALA A 152 -9.99 15.84 -5.45
N ASP A 153 -10.81 14.84 -5.80
CA ASP A 153 -11.94 14.39 -4.98
C ASP A 153 -11.47 13.80 -3.64
N ILE A 154 -10.39 13.04 -3.64
CA ILE A 154 -9.81 12.46 -2.42
C ILE A 154 -9.17 13.56 -1.56
N ALA A 155 -8.45 14.48 -2.19
CA ALA A 155 -7.87 15.63 -1.48
C ALA A 155 -8.98 16.51 -0.86
N GLU A 156 -10.07 16.79 -1.60
CA GLU A 156 -11.24 17.50 -1.08
C GLU A 156 -11.87 16.77 0.13
N LYS A 157 -12.03 15.43 0.04
CA LYS A 157 -12.53 14.62 1.15
C LYS A 157 -11.69 14.82 2.41
N PHE A 158 -10.37 14.78 2.28
CA PHE A 158 -9.44 14.99 3.40
C PHE A 158 -9.51 16.44 3.94
N GLY A 159 -9.54 17.42 3.05
CA GLY A 159 -9.69 18.83 3.42
C GLY A 159 -10.98 19.10 4.18
N ASN A 160 -12.11 18.57 3.67
CA ASN A 160 -13.42 18.68 4.30
C ASN A 160 -13.47 17.96 5.66
N LYS A 161 -12.80 16.80 5.80
CA LYS A 161 -12.75 16.08 7.08
C LYS A 161 -12.05 16.92 8.16
N ASN A 162 -10.90 17.49 7.85
CA ASN A 162 -10.19 18.40 8.76
C ASN A 162 -11.03 19.63 9.10
N ARG A 163 -11.74 20.20 8.11
CA ARG A 163 -12.66 21.30 8.32
C ARG A 163 -13.75 20.96 9.34
N GLN A 164 -14.39 19.80 9.19
CA GLN A 164 -15.40 19.35 10.14
C GLN A 164 -14.84 19.18 11.55
N LEU A 165 -13.64 18.60 11.68
CA LEU A 165 -13.00 18.45 13.00
C LEU A 165 -12.76 19.80 13.69
N VAL A 166 -12.36 20.84 12.94
CA VAL A 166 -12.22 22.20 13.51
C VAL A 166 -13.57 22.78 13.91
N ARG A 167 -14.62 22.59 13.11
CA ARG A 167 -15.99 23.02 13.45
C ARG A 167 -16.53 22.33 14.70
N ASP A 168 -16.36 21.00 14.79
CA ASP A 168 -16.95 20.21 15.87
C ASP A 168 -16.19 20.38 17.19
N PHE A 169 -14.88 20.54 17.11
CA PHE A 169 -14.00 20.45 18.28
C PHE A 169 -13.11 21.69 18.49
N GLY A 170 -12.89 22.52 17.47
CA GLY A 170 -11.95 23.64 17.49
C GLY A 170 -12.26 24.63 18.63
N LYS A 171 -13.51 25.09 18.72
CA LYS A 171 -13.95 26.03 19.76
C LYS A 171 -13.79 25.46 21.16
N LYS A 172 -14.11 24.18 21.34
CA LYS A 172 -14.07 23.52 22.65
C LYS A 172 -12.66 23.24 23.14
N ILE A 173 -11.75 22.84 22.23
CA ILE A 173 -10.40 22.40 22.58
C ILE A 173 -9.41 23.57 22.47
N PHE A 174 -9.44 24.31 21.37
CA PHE A 174 -8.43 25.32 21.03
C PHE A 174 -8.96 26.76 21.14
N GLY A 175 -10.27 26.97 21.29
CA GLY A 175 -10.89 28.30 21.27
C GLY A 175 -11.01 28.90 19.86
N LEU A 176 -10.91 28.10 18.81
CA LEU A 176 -10.83 28.49 17.41
C LEU A 176 -12.10 28.10 16.65
N ASP A 177 -12.39 28.84 15.60
CA ASP A 177 -13.49 28.58 14.66
C ASP A 177 -13.01 28.78 13.22
N ILE A 178 -13.83 28.38 12.25
CA ILE A 178 -13.54 28.61 10.83
C ILE A 178 -14.07 29.97 10.41
N SER A 179 -13.32 30.68 9.58
CA SER A 179 -13.71 31.99 9.02
C SER A 179 -14.91 31.86 8.09
N GLU A 180 -15.94 32.67 8.30
CA GLU A 180 -17.12 32.70 7.43
C GLU A 180 -16.79 33.19 6.01
N SER A 181 -15.73 33.99 5.84
CA SER A 181 -15.32 34.54 4.55
C SER A 181 -14.60 33.53 3.64
N GLN A 182 -13.96 32.49 4.23
CA GLN A 182 -13.24 31.46 3.50
C GLN A 182 -13.55 30.09 4.13
N ASP A 183 -14.64 29.48 3.68
CA ASP A 183 -15.18 28.24 4.24
C ASP A 183 -15.67 27.30 3.15
N ASN A 184 -14.74 26.79 2.34
CA ASN A 184 -15.09 25.79 1.37
C ASN A 184 -14.34 24.45 1.62
N LYS A 185 -14.72 23.36 0.96
CA LYS A 185 -14.17 22.03 1.24
C LYS A 185 -12.70 21.89 0.90
N THR A 186 -12.21 22.66 -0.06
CA THR A 186 -10.82 22.61 -0.54
C THR A 186 -9.95 23.70 0.03
N LEU A 187 -10.54 24.83 0.45
CA LEU A 187 -9.82 25.97 1.03
C LEU A 187 -10.65 26.59 2.15
N TRP A 188 -10.11 26.59 3.36
CA TRP A 188 -10.73 27.20 4.52
C TRP A 188 -9.69 27.79 5.46
N ASP A 189 -10.05 28.85 6.14
CA ASP A 189 -9.17 29.61 7.02
C ASP A 189 -9.69 29.61 8.46
N ILE A 190 -8.80 29.80 9.42
CA ILE A 190 -9.12 29.96 10.86
C ILE A 190 -9.59 31.41 11.10
N ASP A 191 -10.74 31.56 11.76
CA ASP A 191 -11.30 32.89 12.09
C ASP A 191 -10.32 33.74 12.90
N LYS A 192 -10.12 34.99 12.48
CA LYS A 192 -9.21 35.97 13.09
C LYS A 192 -7.73 35.59 13.08
N HIS A 193 -7.34 34.59 12.30
CA HIS A 193 -5.97 34.12 12.13
C HIS A 193 -5.56 34.09 10.66
N GLN A 194 -4.25 33.94 10.41
CA GLN A 194 -3.73 33.88 9.04
C GLN A 194 -3.66 32.46 8.50
N GLY A 195 -3.84 31.47 9.38
CA GLY A 195 -3.72 30.06 9.04
C GLY A 195 -4.97 29.47 8.40
N GLY A 196 -4.78 28.30 7.84
CA GLY A 196 -5.84 27.57 7.16
C GLY A 196 -5.31 26.36 6.42
N LEU A 197 -6.20 25.69 5.70
CA LEU A 197 -5.87 24.49 4.96
C LEU A 197 -6.30 24.62 3.50
N TYR A 198 -5.40 24.21 2.60
CA TYR A 198 -5.69 24.01 1.18
C TYR A 198 -5.50 22.55 0.79
N SER A 199 -6.43 22.00 0.02
CA SER A 199 -6.36 20.63 -0.50
C SER A 199 -6.58 20.57 -2.00
N ALA A 200 -5.74 19.82 -2.71
CA ALA A 200 -5.79 19.65 -4.17
C ALA A 200 -5.23 18.30 -4.59
N GLY A 201 -5.65 17.78 -5.75
CA GLY A 201 -4.94 16.66 -6.37
C GLY A 201 -3.49 17.02 -6.66
N ILE A 202 -2.57 16.05 -6.58
CA ILE A 202 -1.13 16.31 -6.73
C ILE A 202 -0.79 16.96 -8.08
N LEU A 203 -1.51 16.61 -9.14
CA LEU A 203 -1.37 17.20 -10.47
C LEU A 203 -2.26 18.46 -10.64
N GLY A 204 -2.94 18.90 -9.59
CA GLY A 204 -3.75 20.11 -9.57
C GLY A 204 -2.93 21.37 -9.25
N GLY A 205 -3.57 22.54 -9.38
CA GLY A 205 -2.90 23.84 -9.14
C GLY A 205 -2.64 24.12 -7.66
N ILE A 206 -1.43 23.83 -7.18
CA ILE A 206 -0.99 24.13 -5.79
C ILE A 206 -0.26 25.49 -5.73
N THR A 207 -0.11 26.16 -6.86
CA THR A 207 0.88 27.21 -7.11
C THR A 207 0.75 28.50 -6.33
N SER A 208 -0.41 28.84 -5.77
CA SER A 208 -0.63 30.14 -5.10
C SER A 208 -0.63 30.09 -3.57
N ASN A 209 -0.39 28.91 -2.97
CA ASN A 209 -0.47 28.72 -1.53
C ASN A 209 0.91 28.40 -0.94
N THR A 210 1.16 28.86 0.28
CA THR A 210 2.35 28.50 1.07
C THR A 210 1.93 27.65 2.26
N SER A 211 2.83 26.82 2.80
CA SER A 211 2.52 25.99 3.96
C SER A 211 3.71 25.77 4.88
N GLN A 212 3.40 25.50 6.14
CA GLN A 212 4.35 24.98 7.12
C GLN A 212 4.16 23.48 7.37
N LEU A 213 3.01 22.93 6.97
CA LEU A 213 2.77 21.49 6.96
C LEU A 213 2.21 21.09 5.58
N THR A 214 2.96 20.30 4.83
CA THR A 214 2.49 19.71 3.57
C THR A 214 2.42 18.19 3.72
N ILE A 215 1.29 17.60 3.36
CA ILE A 215 1.09 16.15 3.35
C ILE A 215 0.75 15.70 1.93
N VAL A 216 1.50 14.74 1.42
CA VAL A 216 1.26 14.04 0.16
C VAL A 216 0.82 12.62 0.50
N ASP A 217 -0.46 12.30 0.30
CA ASP A 217 -1.04 11.00 0.61
C ASP A 217 -1.39 10.25 -0.68
N ASP A 218 -0.83 9.04 -0.83
CA ASP A 218 -1.04 8.15 -1.95
C ASP A 218 -1.02 8.89 -3.32
N PRO A 219 0.16 9.35 -3.81
CA PRO A 219 0.26 10.15 -5.04
C PRO A 219 -0.08 9.38 -6.32
N PHE A 220 -0.15 8.04 -6.27
CA PHE A 220 -0.57 7.15 -7.36
C PHE A 220 -1.89 6.48 -7.00
N LYS A 221 -2.79 6.40 -7.96
CA LYS A 221 -4.11 5.77 -7.79
C LYS A 221 -4.02 4.26 -7.62
N ASN A 222 -3.11 3.62 -8.37
CA ASN A 222 -2.94 2.16 -8.43
C ASN A 222 -1.57 1.78 -9.01
N GLY A 223 -1.30 0.46 -9.11
CA GLY A 223 -0.07 -0.06 -9.68
C GLY A 223 0.16 0.31 -11.14
N GLN A 224 -0.90 0.39 -11.97
CA GLN A 224 -0.78 0.76 -13.38
C GLN A 224 -0.21 2.17 -13.57
N GLU A 225 -0.67 3.13 -12.75
CA GLU A 225 -0.10 4.48 -12.76
C GLU A 225 1.36 4.48 -12.26
N ALA A 226 1.64 3.72 -11.20
CA ALA A 226 2.99 3.63 -10.66
C ALA A 226 3.97 2.90 -11.59
N ASP A 227 3.49 1.94 -12.40
CA ASP A 227 4.31 1.24 -13.41
C ASP A 227 4.54 2.09 -14.67
N ASN A 228 3.74 3.14 -14.91
CA ASN A 228 3.91 4.03 -16.05
C ASN A 228 5.03 5.07 -15.79
N PRO A 229 6.14 5.04 -16.56
CA PRO A 229 7.26 5.97 -16.36
C PRO A 229 6.88 7.44 -16.55
N GLU A 230 5.99 7.75 -17.51
CA GLU A 230 5.55 9.13 -17.78
C GLU A 230 4.75 9.70 -16.61
N ILE A 231 3.90 8.88 -15.99
CA ILE A 231 3.13 9.29 -14.80
C ILE A 231 4.07 9.49 -13.62
N ARG A 232 5.05 8.59 -13.40
CA ARG A 232 6.06 8.76 -12.35
C ARG A 232 6.84 10.06 -12.53
N GLU A 233 7.27 10.35 -13.77
CA GLU A 233 8.00 11.60 -14.07
C GLU A 233 7.13 12.82 -13.80
N LYS A 234 5.91 12.85 -14.29
CA LYS A 234 4.98 13.97 -14.08
C LYS A 234 4.70 14.24 -12.60
N ILE A 235 4.53 13.18 -11.80
CA ILE A 235 4.34 13.31 -10.34
C ILE A 235 5.63 13.85 -9.70
N TRP A 236 6.78 13.37 -10.11
CA TRP A 236 8.08 13.85 -9.63
C TRP A 236 8.31 15.33 -9.92
N GLU A 237 8.12 15.76 -11.17
CA GLU A 237 8.23 17.16 -11.59
C GLU A 237 7.25 18.04 -10.79
N THR A 238 5.98 17.63 -10.69
CA THR A 238 4.99 18.40 -9.92
C THR A 238 5.36 18.47 -8.44
N PHE A 239 5.86 17.39 -7.87
CA PHE A 239 6.30 17.36 -6.48
C PHE A 239 7.47 18.31 -6.24
N THR A 240 8.49 18.30 -7.10
CA THR A 240 9.67 19.17 -6.97
C THR A 240 9.34 20.63 -7.24
N ASP A 241 8.60 20.91 -8.29
CA ASP A 241 8.37 22.27 -8.77
C ASP A 241 7.24 22.98 -8.03
N SER A 242 6.21 22.23 -7.63
CA SER A 242 5.01 22.82 -7.04
C SER A 242 4.86 22.52 -5.55
N VAL A 243 5.10 21.28 -5.09
CA VAL A 243 4.85 20.89 -3.69
C VAL A 243 6.00 21.38 -2.79
N LEU A 244 7.24 21.05 -3.11
CA LEU A 244 8.41 21.41 -2.28
C LEU A 244 8.61 22.93 -2.19
N THR A 245 8.36 23.65 -3.28
CA THR A 245 8.52 25.11 -3.32
C THR A 245 7.51 25.86 -2.46
N ARG A 246 6.38 25.23 -2.07
CA ARG A 246 5.37 25.83 -1.19
C ARG A 246 5.70 25.73 0.29
N SER A 247 6.62 24.85 0.66
CA SER A 247 7.04 24.63 2.06
C SER A 247 7.97 25.77 2.51
N GLN A 248 7.44 26.73 3.24
CA GLN A 248 8.11 28.00 3.62
C GLN A 248 8.16 28.19 5.14
N GLY A 249 8.91 29.23 5.56
CA GLY A 249 9.11 29.60 6.97
C GLY A 249 10.33 28.93 7.59
N LYS A 250 10.69 29.38 8.82
CA LYS A 250 11.82 28.80 9.57
C LYS A 250 11.56 27.31 9.87
N GLY A 251 10.38 27.01 10.43
CA GLY A 251 9.91 25.65 10.67
C GLY A 251 8.91 25.23 9.60
N ASN A 252 9.16 24.11 8.92
CA ASN A 252 8.20 23.52 8.00
C ASN A 252 8.43 22.02 7.84
N ALA A 253 7.36 21.30 7.50
CA ALA A 253 7.41 19.86 7.28
C ALA A 253 6.77 19.48 5.94
N VAL A 254 7.38 18.51 5.26
CA VAL A 254 6.76 17.76 4.17
C VAL A 254 6.73 16.28 4.56
N ILE A 255 5.52 15.74 4.63
CA ILE A 255 5.26 14.32 4.90
C ILE A 255 4.77 13.68 3.59
N VAL A 256 5.50 12.73 3.06
CA VAL A 256 5.06 11.87 1.96
C VAL A 256 4.67 10.53 2.57
N ILE A 257 3.38 10.20 2.53
CA ILE A 257 2.88 8.94 3.06
C ILE A 257 2.13 8.17 1.98
N HIS A 258 2.59 6.98 1.66
CA HIS A 258 1.87 6.12 0.73
C HIS A 258 2.25 4.64 0.87
N THR A 259 1.39 3.80 0.34
CA THR A 259 1.68 2.40 0.07
C THR A 259 2.63 2.32 -1.11
N ARG A 260 3.74 1.59 -0.98
CA ARG A 260 4.72 1.44 -2.07
C ARG A 260 4.14 0.61 -3.20
N TRP A 261 4.39 1.02 -4.45
CA TRP A 261 3.96 0.30 -5.65
C TRP A 261 5.15 -0.12 -6.51
N HIS A 262 6.13 0.76 -6.66
CA HIS A 262 7.25 0.63 -7.57
C HIS A 262 8.53 1.13 -6.88
N ASP A 263 9.72 0.61 -7.23
CA ASP A 263 10.97 1.08 -6.64
C ASP A 263 11.32 2.52 -7.02
N ASP A 264 10.87 2.96 -8.21
CA ASP A 264 11.00 4.33 -8.71
C ASP A 264 9.72 5.17 -8.49
N ASP A 265 8.87 4.82 -7.51
CA ASP A 265 7.78 5.68 -7.06
C ASP A 265 8.31 6.92 -6.31
N LEU A 266 7.43 7.82 -5.89
CA LEU A 266 7.85 9.07 -5.25
C LEU A 266 8.78 8.83 -4.06
N ILE A 267 8.46 7.90 -3.14
CA ILE A 267 9.34 7.58 -2.01
C ILE A 267 10.65 6.95 -2.50
N GLY A 268 10.62 6.10 -3.51
CA GLY A 268 11.82 5.50 -4.09
C GLY A 268 12.80 6.55 -4.63
N ARG A 269 12.30 7.57 -5.33
CA ARG A 269 13.13 8.70 -5.80
C ARG A 269 13.65 9.55 -4.65
N LEU A 270 12.86 9.77 -3.61
CA LEU A 270 13.30 10.52 -2.42
C LEU A 270 14.36 9.76 -1.60
N ILE A 271 14.31 8.44 -1.56
CA ILE A 271 15.37 7.59 -0.98
C ILE A 271 16.68 7.79 -1.76
N LYS A 272 16.64 7.73 -3.10
CA LYS A 272 17.79 7.91 -3.97
C LYS A 272 18.37 9.33 -3.87
N LEU A 273 17.51 10.34 -3.74
CA LEU A 273 17.91 11.74 -3.56
C LEU A 273 18.65 11.98 -2.23
N GLY A 274 18.25 11.29 -1.17
CA GLY A 274 18.79 11.48 0.19
C GLY A 274 18.22 12.70 0.93
N GLY A 275 18.62 12.88 2.18
CA GLY A 275 18.19 14.01 3.01
C GLY A 275 16.77 13.91 3.59
N TRP A 276 16.09 12.78 3.41
CA TRP A 276 14.77 12.48 3.96
C TRP A 276 14.85 11.45 5.09
N ILE A 277 14.02 11.62 6.08
CA ILE A 277 13.78 10.59 7.11
C ILE A 277 12.89 9.54 6.48
N ILE A 278 13.37 8.30 6.35
CA ILE A 278 12.63 7.21 5.72
C ILE A 278 12.19 6.23 6.79
N ILE A 279 10.89 6.05 6.93
CA ILE A 279 10.28 5.08 7.85
C ILE A 279 9.41 4.13 7.04
N ASN A 280 9.82 2.87 6.98
CA ASN A 280 9.03 1.78 6.42
C ASN A 280 8.49 0.91 7.56
N ILE A 281 7.15 0.74 7.62
CA ILE A 281 6.47 -0.05 8.64
C ILE A 281 5.82 -1.24 7.94
N PRO A 282 6.48 -2.43 7.88
CA PRO A 282 5.97 -3.58 7.18
C PRO A 282 4.79 -4.22 7.90
N CYS A 283 3.91 -4.87 7.15
CA CYS A 283 2.75 -5.61 7.68
C CYS A 283 3.18 -6.76 8.58
N VAL A 284 4.13 -7.57 8.14
CA VAL A 284 4.71 -8.68 8.90
C VAL A 284 6.17 -8.37 9.22
N TRP A 285 6.59 -8.58 10.46
CA TRP A 285 8.00 -8.43 10.83
C TRP A 285 8.78 -9.68 10.44
N GLU A 286 9.72 -9.55 9.51
CA GLU A 286 10.39 -10.71 8.89
C GLU A 286 11.74 -11.07 9.52
N SER A 287 12.47 -10.12 10.06
CA SER A 287 13.83 -10.37 10.56
C SER A 287 14.34 -9.32 11.54
N GLY A 288 15.26 -9.73 12.41
CA GLY A 288 15.93 -8.86 13.35
C GLY A 288 15.03 -8.36 14.51
N VAL A 289 15.45 -7.29 15.19
CA VAL A 289 14.72 -6.68 16.30
C VAL A 289 13.88 -5.52 15.79
N ASP A 290 12.56 -5.57 16.00
CA ASP A 290 11.68 -4.42 15.75
C ASP A 290 11.85 -3.37 16.85
N LYS A 291 12.73 -2.40 16.59
CA LYS A 291 13.00 -1.31 17.55
C LYS A 291 11.86 -0.30 17.69
N MET A 292 10.91 -0.27 16.73
CA MET A 292 9.80 0.68 16.72
C MET A 292 8.59 0.16 17.50
N LEU A 293 8.22 -1.10 17.28
CA LEU A 293 6.99 -1.69 17.84
C LEU A 293 7.24 -2.89 18.75
N GLY A 294 8.48 -3.41 18.79
CA GLY A 294 8.84 -4.57 19.60
C GLY A 294 8.19 -5.88 19.13
N ARG A 295 7.85 -5.98 17.84
CA ARG A 295 7.21 -7.19 17.27
C ARG A 295 8.22 -8.33 17.18
N LYS A 296 7.71 -9.55 17.36
CA LYS A 296 8.46 -10.78 17.09
C LYS A 296 8.44 -11.08 15.59
N ILE A 297 9.39 -11.88 15.12
CA ILE A 297 9.40 -12.39 13.74
C ILE A 297 8.09 -13.16 13.49
N GLY A 298 7.43 -12.87 12.37
CA GLY A 298 6.11 -13.40 12.00
C GLY A 298 4.92 -12.61 12.58
N GLU A 299 5.14 -11.68 13.51
CA GLU A 299 4.06 -10.87 14.08
C GLU A 299 3.59 -9.79 13.11
N THR A 300 2.27 -9.71 12.93
CA THR A 300 1.63 -8.73 12.05
C THR A 300 1.50 -7.36 12.71
N LEU A 301 1.20 -6.33 11.91
CA LEU A 301 1.17 -4.95 12.36
C LEU A 301 -0.03 -4.62 13.26
N CYS A 302 -1.22 -5.08 12.89
CA CYS A 302 -2.47 -4.77 13.59
C CYS A 302 -3.37 -6.01 13.71
N PRO A 303 -2.99 -7.05 14.47
CA PRO A 303 -3.82 -8.25 14.63
C PRO A 303 -5.16 -7.93 15.32
N GLU A 304 -5.23 -6.86 16.12
CA GLU A 304 -6.44 -6.40 16.79
C GLU A 304 -7.53 -5.90 15.81
N LEU A 305 -7.14 -5.56 14.58
CA LEU A 305 -8.02 -5.15 13.49
C LEU A 305 -8.40 -6.32 12.55
N GLY A 306 -8.04 -7.56 12.91
CA GLY A 306 -8.25 -8.73 12.06
C GLY A 306 -7.15 -8.96 11.02
N PHE A 307 -6.07 -8.17 11.05
CA PHE A 307 -4.88 -8.37 10.19
C PHE A 307 -3.89 -9.29 10.89
N ASP A 308 -4.32 -10.52 11.20
CA ASP A 308 -3.52 -11.54 11.87
C ASP A 308 -2.63 -12.32 10.89
N ALA A 309 -1.90 -13.32 11.40
CA ALA A 309 -0.98 -14.12 10.59
C ALA A 309 -1.69 -14.97 9.54
N GLU A 310 -2.89 -15.45 9.82
CA GLU A 310 -3.68 -16.25 8.87
C GLU A 310 -4.16 -15.37 7.72
N TRP A 311 -4.72 -14.21 8.02
CA TRP A 311 -5.09 -13.21 7.03
C TRP A 311 -3.89 -12.81 6.16
N ALA A 312 -2.71 -12.57 6.77
CA ALA A 312 -1.50 -12.20 6.05
C ALA A 312 -1.07 -13.28 5.05
N ALA A 313 -1.10 -14.56 5.48
CA ALA A 313 -0.76 -15.69 4.62
C ALA A 313 -1.75 -15.84 3.44
N GLN A 314 -3.06 -15.67 3.69
CA GLN A 314 -4.09 -15.70 2.65
C GLN A 314 -3.89 -14.55 1.66
N MET A 315 -3.65 -13.33 2.15
CA MET A 315 -3.44 -12.14 1.31
C MET A 315 -2.18 -12.29 0.45
N GLN A 316 -1.08 -12.81 1.02
CA GLN A 316 0.16 -13.08 0.29
C GLN A 316 -0.07 -14.09 -0.84
N LYS A 317 -0.82 -15.17 -0.57
CA LYS A 317 -1.19 -16.17 -1.57
C LYS A 317 -2.03 -15.58 -2.72
N MET A 318 -2.98 -14.70 -2.41
CA MET A 318 -3.85 -14.07 -3.42
C MET A 318 -3.11 -13.05 -4.30
N LEU A 319 -2.21 -12.26 -3.73
CA LEU A 319 -1.52 -11.18 -4.43
C LEU A 319 -0.26 -11.64 -5.16
N GLY A 320 0.34 -12.77 -4.74
CA GLY A 320 1.68 -13.17 -5.13
C GLY A 320 2.77 -12.35 -4.43
N GLN A 321 3.98 -12.89 -4.42
CA GLN A 321 5.11 -12.35 -3.63
C GLN A 321 5.46 -10.91 -4.01
N ARG A 322 5.43 -10.56 -5.30
CA ARG A 322 5.80 -9.21 -5.78
C ARG A 322 4.87 -8.13 -5.20
N LYS A 323 3.55 -8.29 -5.40
CA LYS A 323 2.56 -7.31 -4.90
C LYS A 323 2.53 -7.28 -3.38
N TRP A 324 2.65 -8.44 -2.72
CA TRP A 324 2.77 -8.50 -1.26
C TRP A 324 3.97 -7.70 -0.76
N ASN A 325 5.15 -7.93 -1.33
CA ASN A 325 6.37 -7.22 -0.92
C ASN A 325 6.25 -5.71 -1.13
N ALA A 326 5.71 -5.27 -2.25
CA ALA A 326 5.51 -3.85 -2.52
C ALA A 326 4.50 -3.25 -1.54
N LEU A 327 3.26 -3.73 -1.55
CA LEU A 327 2.13 -3.10 -0.86
C LEU A 327 2.18 -3.28 0.66
N TYR A 328 2.52 -4.49 1.11
CA TYR A 328 2.41 -4.84 2.53
C TYR A 328 3.74 -4.83 3.28
N GLN A 329 4.86 -5.04 2.59
CA GLN A 329 6.18 -5.00 3.21
C GLN A 329 6.95 -3.70 2.92
N GLY A 330 6.43 -2.85 2.00
CA GLY A 330 7.08 -1.60 1.59
C GLY A 330 8.43 -1.83 0.89
N LYS A 331 8.58 -2.99 0.25
CA LYS A 331 9.77 -3.44 -0.46
C LYS A 331 9.43 -3.73 -1.93
N PRO A 332 9.14 -2.70 -2.75
CA PRO A 332 8.92 -2.91 -4.18
C PRO A 332 10.19 -3.44 -4.84
N TYR A 333 10.01 -4.24 -5.89
CA TYR A 333 11.12 -4.73 -6.69
C TYR A 333 11.72 -3.57 -7.50
N ILE A 334 13.03 -3.67 -7.77
CA ILE A 334 13.74 -2.77 -8.66
C ILE A 334 13.38 -3.14 -10.10
N ASP A 335 13.16 -2.16 -10.98
CA ASP A 335 13.04 -2.38 -12.42
C ASP A 335 14.26 -3.17 -12.91
N GLY A 336 14.02 -4.37 -13.41
CA GLY A 336 15.09 -5.34 -13.73
C GLY A 336 15.21 -6.51 -12.75
N GLY A 337 14.45 -6.51 -11.63
CA GLY A 337 14.33 -7.66 -10.74
C GLY A 337 13.41 -8.72 -11.35
N ASN A 338 13.74 -10.01 -11.15
CA ASN A 338 12.95 -11.13 -11.63
C ASN A 338 11.56 -11.13 -11.01
N LEU A 339 10.51 -11.27 -11.84
CA LEU A 339 9.12 -11.34 -11.38
C LEU A 339 8.84 -12.62 -10.59
N ILE A 340 9.57 -13.70 -10.90
CA ILE A 340 9.49 -15.01 -10.25
C ILE A 340 10.90 -15.51 -9.90
N ASN A 341 10.97 -16.43 -8.94
CA ASN A 341 12.19 -17.13 -8.59
C ASN A 341 12.21 -18.54 -9.19
N ARG A 342 13.39 -19.04 -9.58
CA ARG A 342 13.53 -20.41 -10.07
C ARG A 342 13.02 -21.46 -9.08
N SER A 343 13.15 -21.22 -7.78
CA SER A 343 12.64 -22.09 -6.72
C SER A 343 11.12 -22.26 -6.70
N SER A 344 10.37 -21.33 -7.31
CA SER A 344 8.91 -21.42 -7.45
C SER A 344 8.46 -22.31 -8.60
N LEU A 345 9.36 -22.66 -9.53
CA LEU A 345 9.04 -23.51 -10.67
C LEU A 345 8.96 -24.98 -10.27
N ARG A 346 8.03 -25.71 -10.88
CA ARG A 346 7.86 -27.15 -10.73
C ARG A 346 8.16 -27.85 -12.04
N PHE A 347 8.84 -28.97 -11.96
CA PHE A 347 9.25 -29.75 -13.11
C PHE A 347 8.68 -31.17 -13.03
N TYR A 348 8.46 -31.78 -14.18
CA TYR A 348 8.10 -33.17 -14.31
C TYR A 348 8.96 -33.87 -15.38
N ASN A 349 9.15 -35.16 -15.22
CA ASN A 349 9.80 -36.07 -16.19
C ASN A 349 8.82 -37.15 -16.63
N GLU A 350 9.25 -38.06 -17.50
CA GLU A 350 8.39 -39.14 -18.01
C GLU A 350 7.86 -40.07 -16.90
N GLN A 351 8.56 -40.19 -15.74
CA GLN A 351 8.12 -41.01 -14.62
C GLN A 351 7.06 -40.35 -13.76
N SER A 352 7.10 -39.00 -13.63
CA SER A 352 6.16 -38.18 -12.84
C SER A 352 5.07 -37.54 -13.67
N LYS A 353 5.08 -37.74 -14.99
CA LYS A 353 4.05 -37.24 -15.91
C LYS A 353 2.73 -37.98 -15.66
N PRO A 354 1.59 -37.28 -15.54
CA PRO A 354 0.29 -37.91 -15.42
C PRO A 354 -0.02 -38.82 -16.62
N ALA A 355 -0.58 -40.01 -16.34
CA ALA A 355 -0.96 -40.98 -17.37
C ALA A 355 -2.15 -40.50 -18.23
N SER A 356 -3.00 -39.62 -17.69
CA SER A 356 -4.14 -39.02 -18.37
C SER A 356 -4.37 -37.60 -17.89
N PHE A 357 -5.06 -36.80 -18.71
CA PHE A 357 -5.39 -35.41 -18.43
C PHE A 357 -6.91 -35.20 -18.53
N ASP A 358 -7.46 -34.43 -17.62
CA ASP A 358 -8.90 -34.07 -17.61
C ASP A 358 -9.26 -33.26 -18.84
N THR A 359 -8.38 -32.32 -19.23
CA THR A 359 -8.50 -31.50 -20.42
C THR A 359 -7.13 -31.29 -21.05
N MET A 360 -7.13 -31.13 -22.38
CA MET A 360 -5.96 -30.67 -23.13
C MET A 360 -6.37 -29.47 -23.99
N GLU A 361 -5.50 -28.45 -24.00
CA GLU A 361 -5.72 -27.21 -24.77
C GLU A 361 -4.41 -26.80 -25.46
N MET A 362 -4.55 -26.02 -26.54
CA MET A 362 -3.42 -25.39 -27.22
C MET A 362 -3.48 -23.89 -26.98
N SER A 363 -2.35 -23.26 -26.71
CA SER A 363 -2.20 -21.80 -26.60
C SER A 363 -1.17 -21.34 -27.61
N CYS A 364 -1.50 -20.31 -28.41
CA CYS A 364 -0.71 -19.87 -29.55
C CYS A 364 -0.46 -18.37 -29.46
N ASP A 365 0.81 -17.98 -29.32
CA ASP A 365 1.26 -16.63 -29.66
C ASP A 365 1.77 -16.63 -31.12
N LEU A 366 1.02 -15.98 -31.99
CA LEU A 366 1.24 -16.00 -33.46
C LEU A 366 1.72 -14.63 -33.94
N THR A 367 2.96 -14.31 -33.67
CA THR A 367 3.58 -13.06 -34.12
C THR A 367 4.30 -13.29 -35.45
N PHE A 368 3.74 -12.78 -36.55
CA PHE A 368 4.40 -12.80 -37.86
C PHE A 368 5.01 -11.41 -38.11
N GLY A 369 6.29 -11.26 -37.87
CA GLY A 369 7.00 -10.00 -38.08
C GLY A 369 7.67 -9.91 -39.44
N LYS A 370 8.09 -8.71 -39.83
CA LYS A 370 9.02 -8.44 -40.92
C LYS A 370 10.30 -9.24 -40.69
N THR A 371 10.91 -9.76 -41.75
CA THR A 371 12.17 -10.53 -41.77
C THR A 371 13.40 -9.74 -41.34
N SER A 372 13.34 -9.03 -40.21
CA SER A 372 14.51 -8.43 -39.56
C SER A 372 15.18 -9.44 -38.61
N LYS A 373 16.47 -9.26 -38.31
CA LYS A 373 17.21 -10.14 -37.38
C LYS A 373 16.56 -10.27 -36.00
N ASP A 374 15.73 -9.30 -35.60
CA ASP A 374 15.08 -9.18 -34.29
C ASP A 374 13.56 -9.46 -34.34
N SER A 375 13.06 -10.20 -35.35
CA SER A 375 11.63 -10.52 -35.41
C SER A 375 11.22 -11.55 -34.34
N ASP A 376 10.05 -11.34 -33.73
CA ASP A 376 9.44 -12.21 -32.74
C ASP A 376 9.24 -13.64 -33.29
N ARG A 377 9.22 -14.62 -32.40
CA ARG A 377 9.04 -16.04 -32.72
C ARG A 377 7.57 -16.40 -32.54
N VAL A 378 7.10 -17.36 -33.30
CA VAL A 378 5.82 -18.01 -33.01
C VAL A 378 6.04 -19.00 -31.89
N CYS A 379 5.21 -18.91 -30.83
CA CYS A 379 5.23 -19.83 -29.71
C CYS A 379 3.88 -20.55 -29.55
N ILE A 380 3.90 -21.87 -29.62
CA ILE A 380 2.71 -22.74 -29.50
C ILE A 380 2.96 -23.74 -28.38
N GLY A 381 2.08 -23.77 -27.37
CA GLY A 381 2.12 -24.72 -26.25
C GLY A 381 0.91 -25.65 -26.22
N ILE A 382 1.15 -26.95 -26.03
CA ILE A 382 0.13 -27.94 -25.70
C ILE A 382 0.12 -28.14 -24.19
N TRP A 383 -1.00 -27.89 -23.58
CA TRP A 383 -1.19 -27.96 -22.15
C TRP A 383 -2.15 -29.09 -21.77
N GLY A 384 -1.80 -29.85 -20.74
CA GLY A 384 -2.68 -30.82 -20.09
C GLY A 384 -3.01 -30.39 -18.67
N ARG A 385 -4.20 -30.69 -18.19
CA ARG A 385 -4.65 -30.35 -16.84
C ARG A 385 -5.08 -31.61 -16.08
N VAL A 386 -4.71 -31.68 -14.80
CA VAL A 386 -5.19 -32.68 -13.84
C VAL A 386 -5.58 -31.95 -12.55
N GLY A 387 -6.87 -31.91 -12.23
CA GLY A 387 -7.37 -31.11 -11.10
C GLY A 387 -7.00 -29.65 -11.22
N ALA A 388 -6.25 -29.12 -10.27
CA ALA A 388 -5.73 -27.76 -10.27
C ALA A 388 -4.36 -27.60 -10.95
N ASN A 389 -3.73 -28.71 -11.38
CA ASN A 389 -2.38 -28.70 -11.90
C ASN A 389 -2.35 -28.63 -13.42
N HIS A 390 -1.47 -27.80 -13.96
CA HIS A 390 -1.29 -27.52 -15.39
C HIS A 390 0.09 -28.01 -15.83
N TYR A 391 0.15 -28.77 -16.93
CA TYR A 391 1.36 -29.39 -17.45
C TYR A 391 1.62 -28.93 -18.88
N LEU A 392 2.79 -28.35 -19.15
CA LEU A 392 3.22 -28.05 -20.53
C LEU A 392 3.72 -29.34 -21.19
N LEU A 393 2.93 -29.94 -22.07
CA LEU A 393 3.22 -31.25 -22.67
C LEU A 393 4.12 -31.18 -23.90
N LYS A 394 3.97 -30.12 -24.68
CA LYS A 394 4.75 -29.86 -25.89
C LYS A 394 4.82 -28.38 -26.15
N LYS A 395 5.97 -27.92 -26.61
CA LYS A 395 6.20 -26.56 -27.07
C LYS A 395 6.80 -26.56 -28.47
N VAL A 396 6.40 -25.61 -29.28
CA VAL A 396 7.07 -25.23 -30.54
C VAL A 396 7.33 -23.75 -30.50
N LYS A 397 8.60 -23.35 -30.44
CA LYS A 397 9.04 -21.95 -30.40
C LYS A 397 10.12 -21.73 -31.44
N LYS A 398 9.79 -21.09 -32.56
CA LYS A 398 10.73 -20.79 -33.64
C LYS A 398 10.20 -19.67 -34.53
N LYS A 399 11.10 -19.09 -35.32
CA LYS A 399 10.69 -18.16 -36.40
C LYS A 399 9.98 -18.96 -37.48
N MET A 400 8.77 -18.55 -37.80
CA MET A 400 7.94 -19.18 -38.84
C MET A 400 7.25 -18.11 -39.65
N ASN A 401 7.19 -18.34 -40.97
CA ASN A 401 6.28 -17.59 -41.81
C ASN A 401 4.84 -18.10 -41.67
N PHE A 402 3.89 -17.43 -42.30
CA PHE A 402 2.47 -17.77 -42.20
C PHE A 402 2.16 -19.23 -42.64
N GLN A 403 2.72 -19.70 -43.77
CA GLN A 403 2.51 -21.05 -44.25
C GLN A 403 3.10 -22.12 -43.33
N GLU A 404 4.30 -21.89 -42.83
CA GLU A 404 4.93 -22.78 -41.86
C GLU A 404 4.14 -22.87 -40.57
N THR A 405 3.56 -21.75 -40.12
CA THR A 405 2.70 -21.70 -38.92
C THR A 405 1.41 -22.50 -39.15
N LEU A 406 0.74 -22.33 -40.29
CA LEU A 406 -0.45 -23.13 -40.63
C LEU A 406 -0.13 -24.64 -40.67
N GLN A 407 0.99 -25.02 -41.30
CA GLN A 407 1.43 -26.41 -41.33
C GLN A 407 1.74 -26.96 -39.91
N THR A 408 2.39 -26.18 -39.07
CA THR A 408 2.70 -26.56 -37.68
C THR A 408 1.42 -26.77 -36.86
N LEU A 409 0.43 -25.90 -37.03
CA LEU A 409 -0.86 -26.03 -36.34
C LEU A 409 -1.62 -27.28 -36.81
N ARG A 410 -1.55 -27.63 -38.12
CA ARG A 410 -2.14 -28.87 -38.64
C ARG A 410 -1.47 -30.09 -38.01
N ILE A 411 -0.14 -30.14 -37.99
CA ILE A 411 0.63 -31.24 -37.40
C ILE A 411 0.30 -31.40 -35.90
N LEU A 412 0.34 -30.30 -35.14
CA LEU A 412 0.05 -30.35 -33.70
C LEU A 412 -1.39 -30.75 -33.42
N SER A 413 -2.35 -30.27 -34.22
CA SER A 413 -3.77 -30.64 -34.07
C SER A 413 -4.03 -32.11 -34.38
N HIS A 414 -3.29 -32.68 -35.32
CA HIS A 414 -3.36 -34.10 -35.64
C HIS A 414 -2.64 -34.98 -34.57
N THR A 415 -1.51 -34.52 -34.07
CA THR A 415 -0.73 -35.24 -33.05
C THR A 415 -1.42 -35.23 -31.68
N TYR A 416 -2.13 -34.14 -31.36
CA TYR A 416 -2.84 -33.95 -30.09
C TYR A 416 -4.35 -33.70 -30.34
N PRO A 417 -5.11 -34.69 -30.83
CA PRO A 417 -6.53 -34.50 -31.12
C PRO A 417 -7.38 -34.21 -29.89
N GLN A 418 -6.87 -34.53 -28.69
CA GLN A 418 -7.51 -34.21 -27.41
C GLN A 418 -7.44 -32.71 -27.08
N ALA A 419 -6.50 -31.96 -27.66
CA ALA A 419 -6.40 -30.49 -27.51
C ALA A 419 -7.46 -29.79 -28.35
N ARG A 420 -8.73 -30.00 -27.97
CA ARG A 420 -9.90 -29.52 -28.71
C ARG A 420 -10.00 -28.02 -28.79
N LYS A 421 -9.56 -27.30 -27.74
CA LYS A 421 -9.57 -25.84 -27.68
C LYS A 421 -8.20 -25.30 -28.03
N LYS A 422 -8.16 -24.31 -28.94
CA LYS A 422 -6.95 -23.65 -29.41
C LYS A 422 -7.10 -22.16 -29.24
N LEU A 423 -6.39 -21.61 -28.23
CA LEU A 423 -6.41 -20.19 -27.90
C LEU A 423 -5.46 -19.43 -28.82
N VAL A 424 -5.95 -18.36 -29.42
CA VAL A 424 -5.17 -17.47 -30.28
C VAL A 424 -5.48 -16.03 -29.93
N GLU A 425 -4.46 -15.20 -29.76
CA GLU A 425 -4.67 -13.79 -29.43
C GLU A 425 -5.41 -13.07 -30.59
N ALA A 426 -6.41 -12.26 -30.24
CA ALA A 426 -7.27 -11.52 -31.17
C ALA A 426 -6.53 -10.33 -31.83
N LYS A 427 -5.36 -10.58 -32.41
CA LYS A 427 -4.61 -9.66 -33.27
C LYS A 427 -4.75 -10.05 -34.74
N ALA A 428 -4.38 -9.14 -35.65
CA ALA A 428 -4.54 -9.33 -37.11
C ALA A 428 -4.03 -10.69 -37.61
N ASN A 429 -2.87 -11.14 -37.12
CA ASN A 429 -2.27 -12.43 -37.51
C ASN A 429 -3.06 -13.63 -36.98
N GLY A 430 -3.56 -13.55 -35.74
CA GLY A 430 -4.40 -14.60 -35.16
C GLY A 430 -5.72 -14.77 -35.90
N ILE A 431 -6.40 -13.66 -36.21
CA ILE A 431 -7.66 -13.65 -36.95
C ILE A 431 -7.48 -14.26 -38.33
N ALA A 432 -6.42 -13.88 -39.07
CA ALA A 432 -6.11 -14.46 -40.38
C ALA A 432 -5.86 -15.99 -40.33
N THR A 433 -5.16 -16.44 -39.27
CA THR A 433 -4.90 -17.88 -39.04
C THR A 433 -6.20 -18.63 -38.77
N ILE A 434 -7.06 -18.11 -37.91
CA ILE A 434 -8.36 -18.70 -37.58
C ILE A 434 -9.23 -18.80 -38.85
N GLN A 435 -9.34 -17.73 -39.63
CA GLN A 435 -10.13 -17.69 -40.84
C GLN A 435 -9.64 -18.72 -41.87
N THR A 436 -8.32 -18.90 -42.01
CA THR A 436 -7.73 -19.84 -42.96
C THR A 436 -7.94 -21.29 -42.55
N LEU A 437 -7.88 -21.61 -41.26
CA LEU A 437 -7.95 -22.98 -40.76
C LEU A 437 -9.34 -23.42 -40.31
N ASN A 438 -10.29 -22.52 -40.16
CA ASN A 438 -11.60 -22.80 -39.56
C ASN A 438 -12.44 -23.85 -40.32
N GLY A 439 -12.17 -24.06 -41.63
CA GLY A 439 -12.79 -25.12 -42.42
C GLY A 439 -12.11 -26.49 -42.31
N GLU A 440 -10.88 -26.55 -41.78
CA GLU A 440 -10.06 -27.76 -41.72
C GLU A 440 -9.87 -28.25 -40.27
N ILE A 441 -9.69 -27.32 -39.31
CA ILE A 441 -9.37 -27.59 -37.93
C ILE A 441 -10.35 -26.83 -37.02
N GLY A 442 -11.14 -27.57 -36.25
CA GLY A 442 -12.07 -26.96 -35.29
C GLY A 442 -11.41 -26.55 -33.99
N GLY A 443 -12.16 -25.74 -33.21
CA GLY A 443 -11.84 -25.42 -31.81
C GLY A 443 -10.96 -24.20 -31.57
N PHE A 444 -10.75 -23.36 -32.59
CA PHE A 444 -10.11 -22.07 -32.39
C PHE A 444 -10.99 -21.13 -31.58
N VAL A 445 -10.38 -20.47 -30.58
CA VAL A 445 -11.02 -19.49 -29.69
C VAL A 445 -10.15 -18.26 -29.63
N GLU A 446 -10.72 -17.12 -29.94
CA GLU A 446 -10.05 -15.84 -29.82
C GLU A 446 -9.85 -15.50 -28.34
N PHE A 447 -8.64 -15.13 -27.97
CA PHE A 447 -8.29 -14.58 -26.67
C PHE A 447 -8.11 -13.07 -26.80
N ASN A 448 -8.92 -12.32 -26.04
CA ASN A 448 -8.80 -10.87 -25.97
C ASN A 448 -8.19 -10.47 -24.62
N PRO A 449 -6.96 -9.97 -24.58
CA PRO A 449 -6.29 -9.57 -23.34
C PRO A 449 -6.84 -8.26 -22.75
N GLY A 450 -7.74 -7.57 -23.45
CA GLY A 450 -8.23 -6.24 -23.06
C GLY A 450 -7.12 -5.18 -23.11
N SER A 451 -7.12 -4.25 -22.15
CA SER A 451 -6.13 -3.18 -22.02
C SER A 451 -4.89 -3.57 -21.21
N LYS A 452 -4.77 -4.82 -20.77
CA LYS A 452 -3.68 -5.27 -19.91
C LYS A 452 -2.36 -5.38 -20.67
N SER A 453 -1.28 -4.83 -20.10
CA SER A 453 0.07 -5.01 -20.62
C SER A 453 0.52 -6.48 -20.52
N LYS A 454 1.56 -6.86 -21.27
CA LYS A 454 2.18 -8.21 -21.20
C LYS A 454 2.66 -8.49 -19.76
N GLN A 455 3.31 -7.53 -19.13
CA GLN A 455 3.78 -7.64 -17.75
C GLN A 455 2.62 -7.87 -16.78
N GLU A 456 1.54 -7.10 -16.88
CA GLU A 456 0.36 -7.28 -16.03
C GLU A 456 -0.30 -8.65 -16.23
N ARG A 457 -0.33 -9.15 -17.47
CA ARG A 457 -0.83 -10.50 -17.77
C ARG A 457 0.00 -11.58 -17.08
N PHE A 458 1.32 -11.49 -17.15
CA PHE A 458 2.20 -12.45 -16.49
C PHE A 458 2.12 -12.34 -14.95
N GLU A 459 2.10 -11.13 -14.39
CA GLU A 459 1.92 -10.91 -12.95
C GLU A 459 0.64 -11.54 -12.40
N ASN A 460 -0.44 -11.53 -13.18
CA ASN A 460 -1.70 -12.14 -12.75
C ASN A 460 -1.65 -13.67 -12.67
N VAL A 461 -0.74 -14.34 -13.38
CA VAL A 461 -0.59 -15.81 -13.34
C VAL A 461 0.54 -16.28 -12.41
N ILE A 462 1.39 -15.38 -11.91
CA ILE A 462 2.46 -15.70 -10.96
C ILE A 462 1.94 -16.45 -9.73
N PRO A 463 0.81 -16.09 -9.10
CA PRO A 463 0.28 -16.83 -7.96
C PRO A 463 0.03 -18.31 -8.24
N LEU A 464 -0.39 -18.68 -9.45
CA LEU A 464 -0.56 -20.08 -9.85
C LEU A 464 0.79 -20.81 -9.96
N ILE A 465 1.81 -20.13 -10.48
CA ILE A 465 3.16 -20.66 -10.60
C ILE A 465 3.77 -20.87 -9.20
N GLU A 466 3.70 -19.85 -8.35
CA GLU A 466 4.26 -19.87 -6.97
C GLU A 466 3.54 -20.87 -6.06
N SER A 467 2.24 -21.10 -6.27
CA SER A 467 1.49 -22.13 -5.53
C SER A 467 1.84 -23.56 -5.96
N GLY A 468 2.70 -23.72 -6.99
CA GLY A 468 3.15 -25.02 -7.47
C GLY A 468 2.14 -25.76 -8.36
N ASN A 469 1.17 -25.03 -8.95
CA ASN A 469 0.16 -25.62 -9.82
C ASN A 469 0.57 -25.66 -11.30
N VAL A 470 1.72 -25.11 -11.67
CA VAL A 470 2.23 -25.11 -13.06
C VAL A 470 3.49 -25.96 -13.14
N PHE A 471 3.44 -26.99 -14.00
CA PHE A 471 4.52 -27.95 -14.18
C PHE A 471 5.09 -27.80 -15.59
N LEU A 472 6.40 -27.55 -15.66
CA LEU A 472 7.17 -27.52 -16.90
C LEU A 472 7.87 -28.87 -17.11
N PRO A 473 8.12 -29.30 -18.35
CA PRO A 473 8.95 -30.47 -18.60
C PRO A 473 10.37 -30.21 -18.13
N ASP A 474 11.07 -31.22 -17.64
CA ASP A 474 12.51 -31.11 -17.42
C ASP A 474 13.29 -31.27 -18.74
N GLU A 475 14.61 -31.09 -18.70
CA GLU A 475 15.50 -31.18 -19.87
C GLU A 475 15.46 -32.55 -20.56
N SER A 476 15.08 -33.64 -19.86
CA SER A 476 14.97 -34.98 -20.46
C SER A 476 13.79 -35.08 -21.45
N ILE A 477 12.73 -34.26 -21.25
CA ILE A 477 11.55 -34.16 -22.12
C ILE A 477 11.71 -33.05 -23.15
N ASP A 478 12.16 -31.87 -22.73
CA ASP A 478 12.40 -30.71 -23.58
C ASP A 478 13.80 -30.12 -23.33
N PRO A 479 14.82 -30.48 -24.13
CA PRO A 479 16.18 -29.97 -23.97
C PRO A 479 16.31 -28.45 -24.13
N THR A 480 15.28 -27.76 -24.62
CA THR A 480 15.27 -26.31 -24.84
C THR A 480 14.51 -25.54 -23.76
N ILE A 481 14.04 -26.22 -22.71
CA ILE A 481 13.20 -25.60 -21.68
C ILE A 481 13.96 -24.53 -20.86
N GLU A 482 15.27 -24.67 -20.71
CA GLU A 482 16.08 -23.70 -19.96
C GLU A 482 16.06 -22.29 -20.60
N ASP A 483 15.99 -22.19 -21.92
CA ASP A 483 15.87 -20.90 -22.61
C ASP A 483 14.56 -20.18 -22.25
N ASP A 484 13.48 -20.96 -22.07
CA ASP A 484 12.16 -20.42 -21.70
C ASP A 484 12.09 -20.07 -20.20
N ILE A 485 12.75 -20.86 -19.37
CA ILE A 485 12.92 -20.56 -17.94
C ILE A 485 13.71 -19.26 -17.78
N GLU A 486 14.78 -19.09 -18.55
CA GLU A 486 15.58 -17.85 -18.54
C GLU A 486 14.72 -16.64 -18.98
N GLU A 487 13.88 -16.79 -20.03
CA GLU A 487 12.93 -15.78 -20.44
C GLU A 487 11.96 -15.42 -19.30
N MET A 488 11.32 -16.42 -18.68
CA MET A 488 10.42 -16.20 -17.54
C MET A 488 11.10 -15.50 -16.36
N LEU A 489 12.32 -15.90 -16.01
CA LEU A 489 13.08 -15.34 -14.89
C LEU A 489 13.54 -13.91 -15.14
N LYS A 490 13.87 -13.56 -16.39
CA LYS A 490 14.36 -12.23 -16.75
C LYS A 490 13.26 -11.28 -17.26
N PHE A 491 12.05 -11.77 -17.50
CA PHE A 491 10.94 -10.94 -17.94
C PHE A 491 10.61 -9.87 -16.87
N PRO A 492 10.32 -8.59 -17.22
CA PRO A 492 10.11 -8.06 -18.58
C PRO A 492 11.39 -7.60 -19.32
N ASN A 493 12.56 -7.77 -18.76
CA ASN A 493 13.83 -7.23 -19.29
C ASN A 493 14.60 -8.23 -20.16
N TYR A 494 13.91 -9.18 -20.75
CA TYR A 494 14.50 -10.14 -21.68
C TYR A 494 14.20 -9.75 -23.14
N THR A 495 15.06 -10.21 -24.06
CA THR A 495 14.97 -9.86 -25.49
C THR A 495 13.72 -10.42 -26.18
N HIS A 496 13.16 -11.50 -25.63
CA HIS A 496 11.99 -12.21 -26.15
C HIS A 496 10.98 -12.44 -25.02
N ASP A 497 9.70 -12.45 -25.35
CA ASP A 497 8.60 -12.65 -24.41
C ASP A 497 7.54 -13.64 -24.94
N ASP A 498 7.86 -14.35 -26.02
CA ASP A 498 6.94 -15.23 -26.74
C ASP A 498 6.42 -16.39 -25.89
N PHE A 499 7.30 -16.96 -25.04
CA PHE A 499 6.92 -18.05 -24.12
C PHE A 499 6.07 -17.53 -22.98
N VAL A 500 6.43 -16.39 -22.41
CA VAL A 500 5.67 -15.73 -21.32
C VAL A 500 4.27 -15.35 -21.81
N ASP A 501 4.13 -14.83 -23.03
CA ASP A 501 2.84 -14.49 -23.60
C ASP A 501 1.95 -15.74 -23.84
N MET A 502 2.51 -16.80 -24.41
CA MET A 502 1.81 -18.08 -24.62
C MET A 502 1.35 -18.72 -23.31
N LEU A 503 2.21 -18.73 -22.28
CA LEU A 503 1.93 -19.23 -20.93
C LEU A 503 0.82 -18.41 -20.25
N SER A 504 0.97 -17.09 -20.26
CA SER A 504 0.02 -16.16 -19.63
C SER A 504 -1.36 -16.27 -20.26
N GLN A 505 -1.44 -16.34 -21.58
CA GLN A 505 -2.68 -16.52 -22.32
C GLN A 505 -3.41 -17.80 -21.91
N TYR A 506 -2.70 -18.92 -21.78
CA TYR A 506 -3.29 -20.19 -21.34
C TYR A 506 -3.84 -20.10 -19.91
N LEU A 507 -3.03 -19.64 -18.96
CA LEU A 507 -3.40 -19.62 -17.54
C LEU A 507 -4.52 -18.62 -17.26
N LEU A 508 -4.49 -17.41 -17.85
CA LEU A 508 -5.55 -16.41 -17.70
C LEU A 508 -6.89 -16.91 -18.24
N ASN A 509 -6.88 -17.60 -19.39
CA ASN A 509 -8.11 -18.15 -19.93
C ASN A 509 -8.73 -19.23 -19.03
N TYR A 510 -7.92 -19.94 -18.27
CA TYR A 510 -8.39 -20.88 -17.27
C TYR A 510 -9.07 -20.16 -16.08
N GLU A 511 -8.46 -19.14 -15.51
CA GLU A 511 -9.04 -18.35 -14.41
C GLU A 511 -10.40 -17.74 -14.79
N TYR A 512 -10.54 -17.22 -16.00
CA TYR A 512 -11.81 -16.64 -16.47
C TYR A 512 -12.96 -17.66 -16.59
N ARG A 513 -12.69 -18.95 -16.72
CA ARG A 513 -13.75 -19.96 -16.94
C ARG A 513 -14.05 -20.85 -15.73
N TYR A 514 -13.07 -21.16 -14.93
CA TYR A 514 -13.17 -22.16 -13.86
C TYR A 514 -12.92 -21.60 -12.45
N GLY A 515 -12.22 -20.51 -12.33
CA GLY A 515 -12.34 -19.65 -11.18
C GLY A 515 -13.74 -19.09 -11.25
N GLY A 516 -14.71 -19.71 -10.55
CA GLY A 516 -15.97 -19.04 -10.31
C GLY A 516 -15.57 -17.65 -9.82
N LYS A 517 -16.17 -16.58 -10.43
CA LYS A 517 -15.87 -15.19 -10.12
C LYS A 517 -15.53 -15.08 -8.64
N ILE A 518 -14.27 -15.15 -8.28
CA ILE A 518 -13.80 -14.45 -7.10
C ILE A 518 -13.87 -13.01 -7.58
N GLN A 519 -15.06 -12.45 -7.45
CA GLN A 519 -15.27 -11.03 -7.56
C GLN A 519 -14.38 -10.46 -6.48
N THR A 520 -13.18 -10.02 -6.87
CA THR A 520 -12.43 -9.07 -6.05
C THR A 520 -13.35 -7.91 -5.68
N ASP A 521 -14.26 -7.50 -6.55
CA ASP A 521 -15.36 -6.59 -6.25
C ASP A 521 -16.33 -7.12 -5.19
N ASP A 522 -16.61 -8.42 -5.09
CA ASP A 522 -17.54 -8.98 -4.11
C ASP A 522 -16.90 -9.15 -2.72
N TYR A 523 -15.59 -9.40 -2.64
CA TYR A 523 -14.86 -9.40 -1.37
C TYR A 523 -14.71 -7.99 -0.80
N PHE A 524 -14.36 -7.01 -1.64
CA PHE A 524 -14.31 -5.60 -1.23
C PHE A 524 -15.71 -5.02 -1.01
N SER A 525 -16.73 -5.46 -1.74
CA SER A 525 -18.12 -5.07 -1.48
C SER A 525 -18.64 -5.69 -0.17
N ARG A 526 -18.31 -6.95 0.13
CA ARG A 526 -18.66 -7.60 1.41
C ARG A 526 -17.96 -6.97 2.61
N ILE A 527 -16.70 -6.59 2.48
CA ILE A 527 -16.02 -5.77 3.51
C ILE A 527 -16.67 -4.39 3.61
N SER A 528 -17.02 -3.76 2.50
CA SER A 528 -17.77 -2.50 2.49
C SER A 528 -19.16 -2.66 3.10
N ASP A 529 -19.86 -3.78 2.85
CA ASP A 529 -21.20 -4.05 3.39
C ASP A 529 -21.14 -4.47 4.87
N ILE A 530 -20.11 -5.19 5.30
CA ILE A 530 -19.81 -5.42 6.72
C ILE A 530 -19.50 -4.10 7.43
N MET A 531 -18.75 -3.22 6.79
CA MET A 531 -18.44 -1.88 7.33
C MET A 531 -19.66 -0.94 7.30
N ARG A 532 -20.61 -1.10 6.34
CA ARG A 532 -21.89 -0.36 6.33
C ARG A 532 -22.90 -0.90 7.35
N GLY A 533 -22.84 -2.18 7.70
CA GLY A 533 -23.69 -2.80 8.72
C GLY A 533 -23.32 -2.42 10.17
N ILE A 534 -22.13 -1.87 10.39
CA ILE A 534 -21.74 -1.26 11.66
C ILE A 534 -22.25 0.18 11.63
N LYS A 535 -23.49 0.37 12.09
CA LYS A 535 -24.00 1.71 12.41
C LYS A 535 -23.10 2.31 13.48
N LEU A 536 -22.32 3.31 13.07
CA LEU A 536 -21.56 4.21 13.94
C LEU A 536 -22.49 5.06 14.78
#